data_8f504b79bb07a8e878704f56f306b945
#
_entry.id   8f504b79bb07a8e878704f56f306b945
#
_cell.length_a   1.000
_cell.length_b   1.000
_cell.length_c   1.000
_cell.angle_alpha   90.00
_cell.angle_beta   90.00
_cell.angle_gamma   90.00
#
_symmetry.space_group_name_H-M   'P 1'
#
loop_
_entity.id
_entity.type
_entity.pdbx_description
1 polymer ?
#
loop_
_entity_poly.entity_id
_entity_poly.type
_entity_poly.pdbx_seq_one_letter_code
_entity_poly.pdbx_strand_id
1 'polypeptide(L)'
;MTAILSAAVIFVVFAAGDMISAKTKAIVSMLLVASVVFLAGFWTNIFPQTLFADSTLLSMAGLLVTMLLVHLGTTIKLRDFGAQWRTVIISALACIAISVAVYFLGQLIVDRGFALVGAPILSGGVVATLQMTEMANNASRPELAVFATLVMCAQGFVGYPVASLCLKSEAKRLKRDIDAGSVTLAPVNAAQTAARKKLIPALPAKYNTPNTIIAKVILVALLSTWVSSLFHDAVNKLVWCLIFGVLLKELGFLDEDALGKANATGIVMPIITLSIFTNLASATPEMVGSMVVPLLVCVVIGTIAFSLASILVGKLFGYSWQMSMAIGSSCLFGFPGTVII
;
A
#
# COMPACT_ATOMS: atom_id res chain seq x y z
N MET A 1 6.56 -29.32 -5.11
CA MET A 1 7.31 -29.32 -3.81
C MET A 1 6.34 -29.67 -2.69
N THR A 2 6.81 -30.03 -1.48
CA THR A 2 5.90 -30.13 -0.33
C THR A 2 5.46 -28.72 0.10
N ALA A 3 4.24 -28.59 0.60
CA ALA A 3 3.68 -27.30 1.00
C ALA A 3 4.58 -26.55 2.00
N ILE A 4 5.14 -27.28 2.98
CA ILE A 4 6.04 -26.71 3.99
C ILE A 4 7.34 -26.20 3.35
N LEU A 5 7.94 -26.93 2.41
CA LEU A 5 9.17 -26.52 1.76
C LEU A 5 8.94 -25.28 0.89
N SER A 6 7.82 -25.24 0.14
CA SER A 6 7.45 -24.07 -0.66
C SER A 6 7.22 -22.84 0.21
N ALA A 7 6.49 -22.97 1.31
CA ALA A 7 6.29 -21.90 2.26
C ALA A 7 7.63 -21.43 2.87
N ALA A 8 8.51 -22.35 3.26
CA ALA A 8 9.82 -22.01 3.82
C ALA A 8 10.67 -21.20 2.83
N VAL A 9 10.74 -21.61 1.56
CA VAL A 9 11.46 -20.87 0.52
C VAL A 9 10.92 -19.45 0.38
N ILE A 10 9.59 -19.27 0.33
CA ILE A 10 8.94 -17.97 0.21
C ILE A 10 9.31 -17.06 1.39
N PHE A 11 9.16 -17.56 2.62
CA PHE A 11 9.47 -16.75 3.81
C PHE A 11 10.96 -16.46 3.94
N VAL A 12 11.85 -17.36 3.53
CA VAL A 12 13.30 -17.09 3.48
C VAL A 12 13.62 -15.97 2.50
N VAL A 13 12.99 -15.96 1.32
CA VAL A 13 13.16 -14.87 0.34
C VAL A 13 12.65 -13.55 0.90
N PHE A 14 11.49 -13.54 1.57
CA PHE A 14 10.97 -12.32 2.20
C PHE A 14 11.89 -11.85 3.34
N ALA A 15 12.36 -12.75 4.19
CA ALA A 15 13.29 -12.41 5.27
C ALA A 15 14.61 -11.83 4.74
N ALA A 16 15.16 -12.42 3.67
CA ALA A 16 16.34 -11.86 3.00
C ALA A 16 16.08 -10.47 2.43
N GLY A 17 14.89 -10.26 1.84
CA GLY A 17 14.45 -8.95 1.36
C GLY A 17 14.34 -7.92 2.48
N ASP A 18 13.75 -8.28 3.62
CA ASP A 18 13.66 -7.42 4.80
C ASP A 18 15.03 -7.06 5.35
N MET A 19 15.94 -8.03 5.44
CA MET A 19 17.32 -7.78 5.89
C MET A 19 18.06 -6.78 4.97
N ILE A 20 17.91 -6.92 3.65
CA ILE A 20 18.50 -6.00 2.68
C ILE A 20 17.85 -4.63 2.78
N SER A 21 16.53 -4.57 2.89
CA SER A 21 15.78 -3.32 3.08
C SER A 21 16.23 -2.59 4.35
N ALA A 22 16.36 -3.29 5.46
CA ALA A 22 16.86 -2.72 6.71
C ALA A 22 18.31 -2.18 6.58
N LYS A 23 19.21 -2.95 5.95
CA LYS A 23 20.62 -2.52 5.71
C LYS A 23 20.72 -1.30 4.81
N THR A 24 19.85 -1.20 3.81
CA THR A 24 19.83 -0.08 2.84
C THR A 24 18.99 1.11 3.33
N LYS A 25 18.47 1.06 4.56
CA LYS A 25 17.58 2.11 5.12
C LYS A 25 16.37 2.36 4.21
N ALA A 26 15.73 1.28 3.77
CA ALA A 26 14.58 1.26 2.87
C ALA A 26 14.81 1.84 1.46
N ILE A 27 16.05 2.11 1.05
CA ILE A 27 16.35 2.51 -0.34
C ILE A 27 15.96 1.38 -1.29
N VAL A 28 16.31 0.14 -0.94
CA VAL A 28 15.88 -1.05 -1.67
C VAL A 28 14.76 -1.72 -0.89
N SER A 29 13.55 -1.73 -1.46
CA SER A 29 12.39 -2.33 -0.78
C SER A 29 12.46 -3.86 -0.78
N MET A 30 11.88 -4.51 0.24
CA MET A 30 11.73 -5.96 0.30
C MET A 30 11.04 -6.51 -0.95
N LEU A 31 10.02 -5.81 -1.45
CA LEU A 31 9.27 -6.21 -2.64
C LEU A 31 10.17 -6.28 -3.89
N LEU A 32 11.07 -5.31 -4.06
CA LEU A 32 12.00 -5.31 -5.19
C LEU A 32 12.99 -6.47 -5.09
N VAL A 33 13.57 -6.71 -3.91
CA VAL A 33 14.49 -7.83 -3.69
C VAL A 33 13.79 -9.16 -3.95
N ALA A 34 12.62 -9.36 -3.36
CA ALA A 34 11.84 -10.58 -3.53
C ALA A 34 11.46 -10.82 -5.00
N SER A 35 11.04 -9.77 -5.73
CA SER A 35 10.70 -9.91 -7.16
C SER A 35 11.89 -10.34 -8.00
N VAL A 36 13.07 -9.76 -7.77
CA VAL A 36 14.30 -10.13 -8.49
C VAL A 36 14.70 -11.57 -8.16
N VAL A 37 14.65 -11.99 -6.90
CA VAL A 37 14.99 -13.35 -6.48
C VAL A 37 14.01 -14.37 -7.07
N PHE A 38 12.71 -14.10 -7.04
CA PHE A 38 11.70 -14.99 -7.63
C PHE A 38 11.87 -15.09 -9.15
N LEU A 39 12.00 -13.98 -9.85
CA LEU A 39 12.24 -13.99 -11.30
C LEU A 39 13.50 -14.78 -11.66
N ALA A 40 14.63 -14.50 -10.99
CA ALA A 40 15.87 -15.24 -11.21
C ALA A 40 15.68 -16.75 -10.93
N GLY A 41 15.01 -17.09 -9.84
CA GLY A 41 14.73 -18.49 -9.47
C GLY A 41 13.84 -19.21 -10.47
N PHE A 42 12.82 -18.56 -11.03
CA PHE A 42 11.97 -19.14 -12.08
C PHE A 42 12.73 -19.26 -13.42
N TRP A 43 13.49 -18.26 -13.83
CA TRP A 43 14.25 -18.29 -15.10
C TRP A 43 15.38 -19.32 -15.09
N THR A 44 16.01 -19.56 -13.94
CA THR A 44 17.04 -20.59 -13.79
C THR A 44 16.49 -21.97 -13.46
N ASN A 45 15.14 -22.13 -13.39
CA ASN A 45 14.45 -23.35 -12.98
C ASN A 45 14.86 -23.87 -11.57
N ILE A 46 15.43 -23.01 -10.71
CA ILE A 46 15.68 -23.33 -9.30
C ILE A 46 14.34 -23.43 -8.55
N PHE A 47 13.39 -22.53 -8.89
CA PHE A 47 12.05 -22.56 -8.36
C PHE A 47 11.08 -23.13 -9.40
N PRO A 48 10.24 -24.13 -9.04
CA PRO A 48 9.18 -24.59 -9.92
C PRO A 48 8.13 -23.50 -10.09
N GLN A 49 7.52 -23.40 -11.26
CA GLN A 49 6.44 -22.42 -11.53
C GLN A 49 5.24 -22.60 -10.60
N THR A 50 5.06 -23.78 -10.01
CA THR A 50 4.02 -24.12 -9.04
C THR A 50 4.36 -23.69 -7.60
N LEU A 51 5.54 -23.09 -7.33
CA LEU A 51 6.04 -22.76 -6.00
C LEU A 51 4.98 -22.07 -5.12
N PHE A 52 4.32 -21.06 -5.66
CA PHE A 52 3.32 -20.29 -4.91
C PHE A 52 2.04 -21.10 -4.65
N ALA A 53 1.58 -21.86 -5.65
CA ALA A 53 0.42 -22.72 -5.51
C ALA A 53 0.68 -23.89 -4.55
N ASP A 54 1.84 -24.53 -4.65
CA ASP A 54 2.26 -25.62 -3.76
C ASP A 54 2.31 -25.22 -2.28
N SER A 55 2.58 -23.93 -1.99
CA SER A 55 2.63 -23.42 -0.61
C SER A 55 1.29 -23.45 0.13
N THR A 56 0.16 -23.60 -0.60
CA THR A 56 -1.23 -23.50 -0.11
C THR A 56 -1.63 -22.16 0.53
N LEU A 57 -0.68 -21.25 0.71
CA LEU A 57 -0.92 -19.94 1.34
C LEU A 57 -1.88 -19.06 0.52
N LEU A 58 -1.88 -19.22 -0.80
CA LEU A 58 -2.73 -18.44 -1.70
C LEU A 58 -4.22 -18.70 -1.49
N SER A 59 -4.61 -19.88 -1.01
CA SER A 59 -6.01 -20.20 -0.74
C SER A 59 -6.66 -19.26 0.29
N MET A 60 -5.85 -18.68 1.18
CA MET A 60 -6.30 -17.72 2.18
C MET A 60 -6.22 -16.26 1.71
N ALA A 61 -5.52 -15.96 0.62
CA ALA A 61 -5.22 -14.58 0.22
C ALA A 61 -6.48 -13.73 0.05
N GLY A 62 -7.53 -14.24 -0.60
CA GLY A 62 -8.78 -13.52 -0.81
C GLY A 62 -9.47 -13.10 0.49
N LEU A 63 -9.50 -13.98 1.50
CA LEU A 63 -10.02 -13.67 2.83
C LEU A 63 -9.14 -12.61 3.51
N LEU A 64 -7.83 -12.80 3.48
CA LEU A 64 -6.89 -11.92 4.16
C LEU A 64 -6.86 -10.51 3.57
N VAL A 65 -7.06 -10.36 2.25
CA VAL A 65 -7.19 -9.05 1.60
C VAL A 65 -8.41 -8.30 2.15
N THR A 66 -9.57 -8.94 2.28
CA THR A 66 -10.76 -8.29 2.85
C THR A 66 -10.55 -7.91 4.31
N MET A 67 -9.93 -8.78 5.11
CA MET A 67 -9.57 -8.48 6.49
C MET A 67 -8.59 -7.30 6.59
N LEU A 68 -7.61 -7.23 5.70
CA LEU A 68 -6.65 -6.11 5.64
C LEU A 68 -7.38 -4.80 5.36
N LEU A 69 -8.31 -4.77 4.41
CA LEU A 69 -9.05 -3.54 4.09
C LEU A 69 -9.93 -3.07 5.23
N VAL A 70 -10.59 -3.98 5.94
CA VAL A 70 -11.31 -3.64 7.19
C VAL A 70 -10.33 -3.08 8.22
N HIS A 71 -9.18 -3.73 8.43
CA HIS A 71 -8.16 -3.26 9.36
C HIS A 71 -7.64 -1.86 8.98
N LEU A 72 -7.34 -1.60 7.69
CA LEU A 72 -6.94 -0.26 7.24
C LEU A 72 -7.99 0.79 7.60
N GLY A 73 -9.30 0.46 7.47
CA GLY A 73 -10.36 1.30 7.98
C GLY A 73 -10.25 1.58 9.48
N THR A 74 -9.81 0.60 10.29
CA THR A 74 -9.66 0.79 11.74
C THR A 74 -8.47 1.67 12.13
N THR A 75 -7.49 1.84 11.27
CA THR A 75 -6.33 2.74 11.51
C THR A 75 -6.64 4.20 11.20
N ILE A 76 -7.63 4.48 10.35
CA ILE A 76 -8.02 5.82 9.94
C ILE A 76 -8.77 6.52 11.08
N LYS A 77 -8.24 7.65 11.57
CA LYS A 77 -8.90 8.52 12.56
C LYS A 77 -9.60 9.67 11.85
N LEU A 78 -10.94 9.64 11.77
CA LEU A 78 -11.71 10.70 11.10
C LEU A 78 -11.45 12.10 11.67
N ARG A 79 -11.11 12.18 12.96
CA ARG A 79 -10.74 13.44 13.60
C ARG A 79 -9.46 14.04 13.01
N ASP A 80 -8.48 13.19 12.74
CA ASP A 80 -7.19 13.62 12.19
C ASP A 80 -7.34 14.11 10.75
N PHE A 81 -8.30 13.55 10.00
CA PHE A 81 -8.68 14.05 8.68
C PHE A 81 -9.15 15.51 8.73
N GLY A 82 -10.01 15.83 9.72
CA GLY A 82 -10.47 17.20 9.92
C GLY A 82 -9.33 18.14 10.34
N ALA A 83 -8.44 17.69 11.22
CA ALA A 83 -7.30 18.48 11.68
C ALA A 83 -6.22 18.65 10.58
N GLN A 84 -6.03 17.62 9.74
CA GLN A 84 -5.01 17.58 8.69
C GLN A 84 -5.59 17.72 7.27
N TRP A 85 -6.73 18.37 7.11
CA TRP A 85 -7.44 18.50 5.84
C TRP A 85 -6.55 19.00 4.68
N ARG A 86 -5.58 19.89 4.98
CA ARG A 86 -4.62 20.39 3.99
C ARG A 86 -3.73 19.28 3.46
N THR A 87 -3.20 18.43 4.34
CA THR A 87 -2.40 17.25 3.97
C THR A 87 -3.21 16.28 3.13
N VAL A 88 -4.48 16.05 3.50
CA VAL A 88 -5.40 15.18 2.76
C VAL A 88 -5.63 15.71 1.35
N ILE A 89 -5.85 17.02 1.19
CA ILE A 89 -6.03 17.63 -0.15
C ILE A 89 -4.74 17.51 -0.98
N ILE A 90 -3.56 17.76 -0.40
CA ILE A 90 -2.29 17.61 -1.11
C ILE A 90 -2.14 16.16 -1.62
N SER A 91 -2.37 15.17 -0.76
CA SER A 91 -2.27 13.76 -1.14
C SER A 91 -3.30 13.37 -2.19
N ALA A 92 -4.56 13.79 -2.04
CA ALA A 92 -5.61 13.49 -3.01
C ALA A 92 -5.30 14.07 -4.40
N LEU A 93 -4.87 15.33 -4.45
CA LEU A 93 -4.51 15.96 -5.71
C LEU A 93 -3.23 15.36 -6.32
N ALA A 94 -2.27 14.91 -5.49
CA ALA A 94 -1.11 14.16 -5.95
C ALA A 94 -1.52 12.82 -6.59
N CYS A 95 -2.41 12.05 -5.95
CA CYS A 95 -2.93 10.80 -6.51
C CYS A 95 -3.67 11.02 -7.85
N ILE A 96 -4.51 12.05 -7.91
CA ILE A 96 -5.21 12.41 -9.15
C ILE A 96 -4.21 12.80 -10.24
N ALA A 97 -3.21 13.62 -9.90
CA ALA A 97 -2.18 14.06 -10.85
C ALA A 97 -1.36 12.88 -11.39
N ILE A 98 -0.95 11.92 -10.53
CA ILE A 98 -0.29 10.68 -10.96
C ILE A 98 -1.18 9.96 -11.97
N SER A 99 -2.42 9.66 -11.59
CA SER A 99 -3.34 8.85 -12.38
C SER A 99 -3.62 9.49 -13.75
N VAL A 100 -3.91 10.80 -13.76
CA VAL A 100 -4.18 11.55 -14.99
C VAL A 100 -2.93 11.64 -15.86
N ALA A 101 -1.80 12.03 -15.30
CA ALA A 101 -0.57 12.19 -16.08
C ALA A 101 -0.08 10.84 -16.65
N VAL A 102 -0.03 9.79 -15.86
CA VAL A 102 0.42 8.48 -16.34
C VAL A 102 -0.53 7.94 -17.40
N TYR A 103 -1.85 8.05 -17.20
CA TYR A 103 -2.81 7.60 -18.20
C TYR A 103 -2.73 8.40 -19.50
N PHE A 104 -2.78 9.73 -19.47
CA PHE A 104 -2.84 10.54 -20.70
C PHE A 104 -1.47 10.75 -21.35
N LEU A 105 -0.41 11.02 -20.58
CA LEU A 105 0.92 11.22 -21.16
C LEU A 105 1.64 9.89 -21.40
N GLY A 106 1.41 8.88 -20.55
CA GLY A 106 2.01 7.55 -20.73
C GLY A 106 1.58 6.90 -22.04
N GLN A 107 0.29 6.94 -22.39
CA GLN A 107 -0.22 6.34 -23.64
C GLN A 107 0.33 7.01 -24.92
N LEU A 108 1.00 8.16 -24.84
CA LEU A 108 1.68 8.77 -25.98
C LEU A 108 3.02 8.12 -26.29
N ILE A 109 3.59 7.41 -25.30
CA ILE A 109 4.94 6.84 -25.37
C ILE A 109 4.90 5.31 -25.34
N VAL A 110 3.96 4.74 -24.56
CA VAL A 110 3.81 3.30 -24.36
C VAL A 110 2.41 2.84 -24.70
N ASP A 111 2.24 1.51 -24.88
CA ASP A 111 0.91 0.92 -25.15
C ASP A 111 -0.10 1.35 -24.08
N ARG A 112 -1.32 1.63 -24.53
CA ARG A 112 -2.44 2.07 -23.67
C ARG A 112 -2.70 1.12 -22.51
N GLY A 113 -2.50 -0.18 -22.68
CA GLY A 113 -2.70 -1.18 -21.63
C GLY A 113 -1.75 -0.97 -20.46
N PHE A 114 -0.46 -0.72 -20.72
CA PHE A 114 0.52 -0.43 -19.67
C PHE A 114 0.24 0.90 -18.95
N ALA A 115 -0.14 1.94 -19.67
CA ALA A 115 -0.50 3.21 -19.05
C ALA A 115 -1.75 3.09 -18.17
N LEU A 116 -2.77 2.34 -18.64
CA LEU A 116 -4.01 2.09 -17.91
C LEU A 116 -3.76 1.33 -16.59
N VAL A 117 -2.90 0.33 -16.61
CA VAL A 117 -2.56 -0.47 -15.43
C VAL A 117 -1.62 0.27 -14.50
N GLY A 118 -0.61 0.95 -15.03
CA GLY A 118 0.40 1.66 -14.24
C GLY A 118 -0.16 2.85 -13.46
N ALA A 119 -1.12 3.58 -14.03
CA ALA A 119 -1.68 4.79 -13.42
C ALA A 119 -2.30 4.57 -12.02
N PRO A 120 -3.25 3.63 -11.82
CA PRO A 120 -3.83 3.41 -10.50
C PRO A 120 -2.84 2.75 -9.52
N ILE A 121 -1.91 1.92 -10.00
CA ILE A 121 -0.94 1.25 -9.13
C ILE A 121 0.00 2.25 -8.48
N LEU A 122 0.55 3.19 -9.25
CA LEU A 122 1.43 4.24 -8.75
C LEU A 122 0.78 5.17 -7.73
N SER A 123 -0.54 5.26 -7.71
CA SER A 123 -1.29 6.08 -6.75
C SER A 123 -1.98 5.28 -5.64
N GLY A 124 -2.21 3.97 -5.83
CA GLY A 124 -3.02 3.14 -4.95
C GLY A 124 -2.30 1.94 -4.31
N GLY A 125 -1.04 1.69 -4.67
CA GLY A 125 -0.19 0.66 -4.06
C GLY A 125 -0.77 -0.76 -4.17
N VAL A 126 -0.67 -1.53 -3.07
CA VAL A 126 -1.06 -2.95 -3.00
C VAL A 126 -2.49 -3.21 -3.47
N VAL A 127 -3.44 -2.40 -3.00
CA VAL A 127 -4.87 -2.61 -3.31
C VAL A 127 -5.15 -2.43 -4.80
N ALA A 128 -4.59 -1.37 -5.39
CA ALA A 128 -4.72 -1.12 -6.82
C ALA A 128 -4.02 -2.21 -7.65
N THR A 129 -2.87 -2.70 -7.19
CA THR A 129 -2.16 -3.80 -7.85
C THR A 129 -3.01 -5.06 -7.90
N LEU A 130 -3.62 -5.46 -6.79
CA LEU A 130 -4.49 -6.63 -6.75
C LEU A 130 -5.68 -6.49 -7.70
N GLN A 131 -6.33 -5.32 -7.71
CA GLN A 131 -7.46 -5.05 -8.60
C GLN A 131 -7.05 -5.05 -10.07
N MET A 132 -5.95 -4.37 -10.42
CA MET A 132 -5.46 -4.33 -11.80
C MET A 132 -5.00 -5.70 -12.30
N THR A 133 -4.37 -6.49 -11.43
CA THR A 133 -4.01 -7.89 -11.72
C THR A 133 -5.24 -8.74 -11.99
N GLU A 134 -6.28 -8.64 -11.15
CA GLU A 134 -7.53 -9.36 -11.35
C GLU A 134 -8.21 -8.95 -12.68
N MET A 135 -8.27 -7.65 -12.95
CA MET A 135 -8.83 -7.14 -14.21
C MET A 135 -8.02 -7.60 -15.44
N ALA A 136 -6.70 -7.60 -15.35
CA ALA A 136 -5.83 -8.08 -16.44
C ALA A 136 -6.03 -9.57 -16.71
N ASN A 137 -6.11 -10.38 -15.67
CA ASN A 137 -6.37 -11.82 -15.79
C ASN A 137 -7.76 -12.10 -16.37
N ASN A 138 -8.80 -11.39 -15.93
CA ASN A 138 -10.16 -11.51 -16.47
C ASN A 138 -10.24 -11.07 -17.94
N ALA A 139 -9.39 -10.12 -18.35
CA ALA A 139 -9.27 -9.69 -19.75
C ALA A 139 -8.37 -10.62 -20.59
N SER A 140 -7.88 -11.74 -20.03
CA SER A 140 -6.95 -12.67 -20.67
C SER A 140 -5.65 -11.99 -21.16
N ARG A 141 -5.16 -11.00 -20.39
CA ARG A 141 -3.94 -10.24 -20.65
C ARG A 141 -2.89 -10.44 -19.53
N PRO A 142 -2.30 -11.64 -19.42
CA PRO A 142 -1.38 -11.97 -18.33
C PRO A 142 -0.13 -11.07 -18.32
N GLU A 143 0.28 -10.54 -19.46
CA GLU A 143 1.38 -9.56 -19.54
C GLU A 143 1.10 -8.30 -18.73
N LEU A 144 -0.14 -7.82 -18.68
CA LEU A 144 -0.52 -6.68 -17.87
C LEU A 144 -0.55 -7.01 -16.37
N ALA A 145 -0.85 -8.25 -16.00
CA ALA A 145 -0.78 -8.71 -14.61
C ALA A 145 0.67 -8.79 -14.12
N VAL A 146 1.59 -9.27 -14.95
CA VAL A 146 3.04 -9.22 -14.67
C VAL A 146 3.50 -7.78 -14.54
N PHE A 147 3.12 -6.92 -15.47
CA PHE A 147 3.47 -5.49 -15.43
C PHE A 147 2.97 -4.81 -14.15
N ALA A 148 1.74 -5.10 -13.72
CA ALA A 148 1.18 -4.61 -12.47
C ALA A 148 2.07 -4.93 -11.27
N THR A 149 2.55 -6.17 -11.20
CA THR A 149 3.47 -6.62 -10.15
C THR A 149 4.81 -5.87 -10.21
N LEU A 150 5.37 -5.69 -11.41
CA LEU A 150 6.64 -4.96 -11.58
C LEU A 150 6.53 -3.49 -11.20
N VAL A 151 5.43 -2.81 -11.56
CA VAL A 151 5.18 -1.41 -11.15
C VAL A 151 5.11 -1.31 -9.63
N MET A 152 4.38 -2.21 -8.96
CA MET A 152 4.29 -2.25 -7.50
C MET A 152 5.66 -2.42 -6.84
N CYS A 153 6.53 -3.26 -7.40
CA CYS A 153 7.88 -3.48 -6.88
C CYS A 153 8.80 -2.28 -7.11
N ALA A 154 8.69 -1.63 -8.27
CA ALA A 154 9.57 -0.54 -8.67
C ALA A 154 9.22 0.81 -8.03
N GLN A 155 7.93 1.09 -7.77
CA GLN A 155 7.48 2.38 -7.25
C GLN A 155 8.13 2.74 -5.90
N GLY A 156 8.35 1.75 -5.04
CA GLY A 156 9.01 1.94 -3.75
C GLY A 156 10.46 2.39 -3.88
N PHE A 157 11.16 1.97 -4.93
CA PHE A 157 12.54 2.37 -5.19
C PHE A 157 12.69 3.89 -5.44
N VAL A 158 11.66 4.55 -5.94
CA VAL A 158 11.64 6.01 -6.10
C VAL A 158 10.98 6.69 -4.89
N GLY A 159 9.85 6.17 -4.42
CA GLY A 159 9.06 6.78 -3.36
C GLY A 159 9.81 6.90 -2.03
N TYR A 160 10.43 5.82 -1.55
CA TYR A 160 11.13 5.82 -0.26
C TYR A 160 12.34 6.78 -0.20
N PRO A 161 13.27 6.78 -1.16
CA PRO A 161 14.38 7.74 -1.14
C PRO A 161 13.90 9.19 -1.20
N VAL A 162 12.92 9.51 -2.03
CA VAL A 162 12.38 10.87 -2.14
C VAL A 162 11.78 11.31 -0.82
N ALA A 163 10.91 10.49 -0.20
CA ALA A 163 10.32 10.77 1.10
C ALA A 163 11.40 10.99 2.19
N SER A 164 12.35 10.05 2.30
CA SER A 164 13.40 10.10 3.31
C SER A 164 14.29 11.33 3.17
N LEU A 165 14.69 11.70 1.94
CA LEU A 165 15.52 12.88 1.70
C LEU A 165 14.76 14.17 2.01
N CYS A 166 13.49 14.26 1.60
CA CYS A 166 12.65 15.43 1.87
C CYS A 166 12.38 15.59 3.35
N LEU A 167 12.04 14.52 4.08
CA LEU A 167 11.81 14.57 5.53
C LEU A 167 13.08 14.93 6.29
N LYS A 168 14.25 14.38 5.92
CA LYS A 168 15.53 14.76 6.53
C LYS A 168 15.87 16.23 6.30
N SER A 169 15.60 16.75 5.10
CA SER A 169 15.81 18.15 4.76
C SER A 169 14.88 19.05 5.56
N GLU A 170 13.61 18.68 5.69
CA GLU A 170 12.63 19.41 6.49
C GLU A 170 12.96 19.40 7.97
N ALA A 171 13.36 18.25 8.52
CA ALA A 171 13.78 18.13 9.91
C ALA A 171 15.00 19.03 10.24
N LYS A 172 15.98 19.10 9.32
CA LYS A 172 17.14 20.02 9.47
C LYS A 172 16.71 21.48 9.44
N ARG A 173 15.76 21.83 8.54
CA ARG A 173 15.21 23.18 8.45
C ARG A 173 14.50 23.56 9.75
N LEU A 174 13.59 22.70 10.20
CA LEU A 174 12.81 22.93 11.41
C LEU A 174 13.69 23.06 12.66
N LYS A 175 14.71 22.19 12.77
CA LYS A 175 15.68 22.28 13.88
C LYS A 175 16.39 23.64 13.88
N ARG A 176 16.88 24.10 12.73
CA ARG A 176 17.53 25.40 12.60
C ARG A 176 16.59 26.55 12.98
N ASP A 177 15.32 26.49 12.57
CA ASP A 177 14.32 27.51 12.82
C ASP A 177 13.94 27.55 14.34
N ILE A 178 13.94 26.37 15.01
CA ILE A 178 13.78 26.27 16.47
C ILE A 178 15.00 26.84 17.21
N ASP A 179 16.21 26.45 16.79
CA ASP A 179 17.45 26.90 17.40
C ASP A 179 17.63 28.46 17.25
N ALA A 180 17.08 29.01 16.15
CA ALA A 180 17.04 30.46 15.92
C ALA A 180 15.89 31.19 16.66
N GLY A 181 15.05 30.47 17.40
CA GLY A 181 13.91 31.05 18.14
C GLY A 181 12.75 31.53 17.27
N SER A 182 12.79 31.27 15.95
CA SER A 182 11.75 31.71 15.01
C SER A 182 10.50 30.81 15.04
N VAL A 183 10.60 29.60 15.58
CA VAL A 183 9.49 28.65 15.75
C VAL A 183 9.50 28.11 17.17
N THR A 184 8.41 28.34 17.90
CA THR A 184 8.16 27.69 19.18
C THR A 184 7.30 26.46 18.97
N LEU A 185 7.73 25.29 19.47
CA LEU A 185 6.90 24.10 19.48
C LEU A 185 5.69 24.35 20.36
N ALA A 186 4.50 24.34 19.78
CA ALA A 186 3.28 24.37 20.58
C ALA A 186 3.26 23.12 21.48
N PRO A 187 2.93 23.26 22.79
CA PRO A 187 2.80 22.10 23.65
C PRO A 187 1.75 21.15 23.05
N VAL A 188 2.07 19.87 23.00
CA VAL A 188 1.12 18.84 22.57
C VAL A 188 -0.05 18.90 23.54
N ASN A 189 -1.14 19.53 23.15
CA ASN A 189 -2.30 19.68 23.99
C ASN A 189 -2.87 18.31 24.33
N ALA A 190 -2.75 17.90 25.59
CA ALA A 190 -3.38 16.69 26.14
C ALA A 190 -4.92 16.64 25.91
N ALA A 191 -5.54 17.78 25.61
CA ALA A 191 -6.94 17.89 25.22
C ALA A 191 -7.29 17.15 23.89
N GLN A 192 -6.30 16.80 23.08
CA GLN A 192 -6.52 16.00 21.86
C GLN A 192 -6.76 14.52 22.15
N THR A 193 -6.52 14.06 23.37
CA THR A 193 -6.70 12.68 23.82
C THR A 193 -8.05 12.38 24.47
N ALA A 194 -8.99 13.34 24.53
CA ALA A 194 -10.30 13.11 25.11
C ALA A 194 -11.05 12.02 24.31
N ALA A 195 -11.16 10.84 24.89
CA ALA A 195 -11.86 9.71 24.33
C ALA A 195 -13.34 10.08 24.12
N ARG A 196 -13.76 10.11 22.85
CA ARG A 196 -15.18 10.29 22.51
C ARG A 196 -15.98 9.12 23.08
N LYS A 197 -17.13 9.39 23.73
CA LYS A 197 -18.04 8.31 24.12
C LYS A 197 -18.47 7.57 22.85
N LYS A 198 -18.03 6.33 22.73
CA LYS A 198 -18.41 5.45 21.62
C LYS A 198 -19.85 4.99 21.83
N LEU A 199 -20.59 4.82 20.75
CA LEU A 199 -21.99 4.40 20.80
C LEU A 199 -22.12 2.97 21.34
N ILE A 200 -21.18 2.09 20.93
CA ILE A 200 -21.08 0.72 21.40
C ILE A 200 -19.95 0.70 22.44
N PRO A 201 -20.25 0.30 23.70
CA PRO A 201 -19.23 0.20 24.73
C PRO A 201 -18.20 -0.86 24.35
N ALA A 202 -16.93 -0.55 24.61
CA ALA A 202 -15.86 -1.51 24.36
C ALA A 202 -16.10 -2.79 25.19
N LEU A 203 -15.80 -3.94 24.60
CA LEU A 203 -15.82 -5.22 25.33
C LEU A 203 -14.85 -5.13 26.52
N PRO A 204 -15.24 -5.69 27.69
CA PRO A 204 -14.31 -5.81 28.82
C PRO A 204 -13.01 -6.49 28.35
N ALA A 205 -11.87 -6.03 28.87
CA ALA A 205 -10.54 -6.54 28.45
C ALA A 205 -10.44 -8.07 28.53
N LYS A 206 -11.14 -8.69 29.47
CA LYS A 206 -11.21 -10.15 29.63
C LYS A 206 -11.76 -10.88 28.40
N TYR A 207 -12.65 -10.26 27.62
CA TYR A 207 -13.29 -10.86 26.44
C TYR A 207 -12.72 -10.32 25.12
N ASN A 208 -11.88 -9.30 25.17
CA ASN A 208 -11.26 -8.71 23.98
C ASN A 208 -9.96 -9.45 23.61
N THR A 209 -10.09 -10.74 23.31
CA THR A 209 -8.99 -11.62 22.91
C THR A 209 -8.65 -11.45 21.43
N PRO A 210 -7.45 -11.86 20.95
CA PRO A 210 -7.11 -11.87 19.54
C PRO A 210 -8.17 -12.53 18.66
N ASN A 211 -8.72 -13.67 19.10
CA ASN A 211 -9.78 -14.39 18.38
C ASN A 211 -11.07 -13.55 18.25
N THR A 212 -11.46 -12.84 19.32
CA THR A 212 -12.63 -11.96 19.29
C THR A 212 -12.43 -10.79 18.32
N ILE A 213 -11.23 -10.20 18.29
CA ILE A 213 -10.89 -9.10 17.39
C ILE A 213 -10.93 -9.59 15.94
N ILE A 214 -10.30 -10.73 15.64
CA ILE A 214 -10.30 -11.35 14.30
C ILE A 214 -11.74 -11.69 13.87
N ALA A 215 -12.55 -12.28 14.75
CA ALA A 215 -13.95 -12.59 14.46
C ALA A 215 -14.75 -11.35 14.09
N LYS A 216 -14.59 -10.24 14.81
CA LYS A 216 -15.24 -8.96 14.46
C LYS A 216 -14.81 -8.46 13.08
N VAL A 217 -13.50 -8.54 12.76
CA VAL A 217 -12.97 -8.13 11.44
C VAL A 217 -13.58 -8.98 10.33
N ILE A 218 -13.64 -10.31 10.51
CA ILE A 218 -14.24 -11.24 9.53
C ILE A 218 -15.74 -10.97 9.35
N LEU A 219 -16.48 -10.72 10.45
CA LEU A 219 -17.91 -10.38 10.37
C LEU A 219 -18.15 -9.09 9.58
N VAL A 220 -17.28 -8.09 9.74
CA VAL A 220 -17.37 -6.84 8.96
C VAL A 220 -16.99 -7.09 7.49
N ALA A 221 -16.01 -7.93 7.20
CA ALA A 221 -15.68 -8.33 5.84
C ALA A 221 -16.85 -9.08 5.19
N LEU A 222 -17.53 -9.96 5.92
CA LEU A 222 -18.73 -10.66 5.45
C LEU A 222 -19.86 -9.68 5.15
N LEU A 223 -20.14 -8.74 6.06
CA LEU A 223 -21.12 -7.68 5.87
C LEU A 223 -20.80 -6.86 4.61
N SER A 224 -19.54 -6.50 4.43
CA SER A 224 -19.07 -5.74 3.25
C SER A 224 -19.32 -6.49 1.95
N THR A 225 -19.06 -7.79 1.93
CA THR A 225 -19.29 -8.65 0.77
C THR A 225 -20.79 -8.78 0.48
N TRP A 226 -21.61 -8.96 1.51
CA TRP A 226 -23.06 -9.02 1.38
C TRP A 226 -23.64 -7.70 0.85
N VAL A 227 -23.18 -6.56 1.37
CA VAL A 227 -23.62 -5.24 0.86
C VAL A 227 -23.18 -5.05 -0.60
N SER A 228 -21.93 -5.42 -0.96
CA SER A 228 -21.47 -5.36 -2.37
C SER A 228 -22.42 -6.12 -3.30
N SER A 229 -22.81 -7.34 -2.91
CA SER A 229 -23.73 -8.16 -3.71
C SER A 229 -25.13 -7.55 -3.87
N LEU A 230 -25.64 -6.82 -2.87
CA LEU A 230 -26.92 -6.08 -2.97
C LEU A 230 -26.87 -4.97 -4.03
N PHE A 231 -25.70 -4.37 -4.24
CA PHE A 231 -25.48 -3.36 -5.29
C PHE A 231 -24.98 -3.97 -6.60
N HIS A 232 -25.16 -5.28 -6.82
CA HIS A 232 -24.71 -6.01 -8.02
C HIS A 232 -23.23 -5.79 -8.32
N ASP A 233 -22.40 -5.69 -7.28
CA ASP A 233 -20.96 -5.42 -7.34
C ASP A 233 -20.58 -4.14 -8.10
N ALA A 234 -21.51 -3.18 -8.24
CA ALA A 234 -21.23 -1.87 -8.84
C ALA A 234 -20.12 -1.12 -8.10
N VAL A 235 -20.00 -1.36 -6.79
CA VAL A 235 -18.88 -0.91 -5.96
C VAL A 235 -18.16 -2.13 -5.42
N ASN A 236 -16.85 -2.22 -5.71
CA ASN A 236 -16.04 -3.35 -5.29
C ASN A 236 -16.14 -3.58 -3.76
N LYS A 237 -16.29 -4.84 -3.34
CA LYS A 237 -16.35 -5.25 -1.92
C LYS A 237 -15.22 -4.69 -1.05
N LEU A 238 -14.04 -4.46 -1.63
CA LEU A 238 -12.89 -3.90 -0.90
C LEU A 238 -13.11 -2.46 -0.45
N VAL A 239 -13.85 -1.68 -1.24
CA VAL A 239 -14.26 -0.31 -0.87
C VAL A 239 -15.22 -0.35 0.32
N TRP A 240 -16.19 -1.26 0.29
CA TRP A 240 -17.10 -1.46 1.42
C TRP A 240 -16.36 -1.92 2.69
N CYS A 241 -15.36 -2.80 2.57
CA CYS A 241 -14.51 -3.20 3.69
C CYS A 241 -13.84 -1.99 4.36
N LEU A 242 -13.29 -1.08 3.59
CA LEU A 242 -12.66 0.14 4.10
C LEU A 242 -13.69 1.05 4.78
N ILE A 243 -14.82 1.31 4.13
CA ILE A 243 -15.90 2.18 4.66
C ILE A 243 -16.42 1.62 5.97
N PHE A 244 -16.82 0.35 6.03
CA PHE A 244 -17.33 -0.26 7.24
C PHE A 244 -16.26 -0.40 8.32
N GLY A 245 -15.00 -0.60 7.95
CA GLY A 245 -13.86 -0.57 8.87
C GLY A 245 -13.79 0.76 9.62
N VAL A 246 -13.88 1.88 8.91
CA VAL A 246 -13.92 3.23 9.49
C VAL A 246 -15.17 3.44 10.33
N LEU A 247 -16.35 3.18 9.77
CA LEU A 247 -17.63 3.47 10.43
C LEU A 247 -17.81 2.65 11.72
N LEU A 248 -17.56 1.35 11.66
CA LEU A 248 -17.78 0.46 12.81
C LEU A 248 -16.70 0.65 13.89
N LYS A 249 -15.51 1.13 13.53
CA LYS A 249 -14.51 1.57 14.51
C LYS A 249 -14.96 2.85 15.22
N GLU A 250 -15.48 3.85 14.50
CA GLU A 250 -16.00 5.07 15.13
C GLU A 250 -17.21 4.77 16.03
N LEU A 251 -18.09 3.85 15.64
CA LEU A 251 -19.22 3.39 16.47
C LEU A 251 -18.74 2.62 17.71
N GLY A 252 -17.53 2.04 17.71
CA GLY A 252 -16.96 1.28 18.84
C GLY A 252 -17.07 -0.24 18.72
N PHE A 253 -17.60 -0.77 17.61
CA PHE A 253 -17.66 -2.22 17.38
C PHE A 253 -16.29 -2.81 17.10
N LEU A 254 -15.48 -2.14 16.24
CA LEU A 254 -14.10 -2.53 15.95
C LEU A 254 -13.12 -1.78 16.86
N ASP A 255 -12.02 -2.45 17.16
CA ASP A 255 -10.90 -1.86 17.87
C ASP A 255 -10.03 -1.04 16.89
N GLU A 256 -9.39 0.01 17.38
CA GLU A 256 -8.35 0.74 16.64
C GLU A 256 -7.16 -0.21 16.44
N ASP A 257 -6.58 -0.22 15.24
CA ASP A 257 -5.47 -1.12 14.86
C ASP A 257 -5.81 -2.60 15.11
N ALA A 258 -6.93 -3.06 14.57
CA ALA A 258 -7.49 -4.36 14.90
C ALA A 258 -6.52 -5.54 14.68
N LEU A 259 -5.86 -5.63 13.51
CA LEU A 259 -4.92 -6.73 13.24
C LEU A 259 -3.61 -6.58 14.04
N GLY A 260 -3.17 -5.36 14.31
CA GLY A 260 -2.01 -5.12 15.18
C GLY A 260 -2.28 -5.61 16.60
N LYS A 261 -3.43 -5.27 17.18
CA LYS A 261 -3.86 -5.77 18.50
C LYS A 261 -4.07 -7.28 18.56
N ALA A 262 -4.47 -7.88 17.46
CA ALA A 262 -4.61 -9.34 17.35
C ALA A 262 -3.29 -10.06 17.06
N ASN A 263 -2.16 -9.34 16.94
CA ASN A 263 -0.85 -9.86 16.51
C ASN A 263 -0.90 -10.63 15.17
N ALA A 264 -1.85 -10.30 14.30
CA ALA A 264 -2.09 -11.01 13.05
C ALA A 264 -1.39 -10.36 11.83
N THR A 265 -0.95 -9.11 11.93
CA THR A 265 -0.35 -8.36 10.82
C THR A 265 0.87 -9.08 10.22
N GLY A 266 1.70 -9.68 11.08
CA GLY A 266 2.94 -10.36 10.66
C GLY A 266 2.72 -11.59 9.79
N ILE A 267 1.54 -12.20 9.80
CA ILE A 267 1.20 -13.34 8.93
C ILE A 267 0.32 -12.90 7.75
N VAL A 268 -0.57 -11.94 7.97
CA VAL A 268 -1.50 -11.45 6.95
C VAL A 268 -0.76 -10.75 5.82
N MET A 269 0.20 -9.88 6.15
CA MET A 269 0.95 -9.11 5.16
C MET A 269 1.78 -9.95 4.19
N PRO A 270 2.61 -10.91 4.64
CA PRO A 270 3.37 -11.76 3.72
C PRO A 270 2.48 -12.57 2.77
N ILE A 271 1.34 -13.10 3.25
CA ILE A 271 0.43 -13.88 2.40
C ILE A 271 -0.23 -13.02 1.32
N ILE A 272 -0.65 -11.79 1.66
CA ILE A 272 -1.18 -10.84 0.68
C ILE A 272 -0.10 -10.44 -0.32
N THR A 273 1.11 -10.17 0.15
CA THR A 273 2.25 -9.86 -0.71
C THR A 273 2.55 -11.00 -1.66
N LEU A 274 2.46 -12.25 -1.18
CA LEU A 274 2.63 -13.43 -2.01
C LEU A 274 1.62 -13.47 -3.18
N SER A 275 0.38 -13.08 -2.95
CA SER A 275 -0.64 -13.08 -4.01
C SER A 275 -0.32 -12.11 -5.16
N ILE A 276 0.43 -11.05 -4.89
CA ILE A 276 0.91 -10.12 -5.92
C ILE A 276 1.99 -10.78 -6.78
N PHE A 277 2.87 -11.58 -6.19
CA PHE A 277 3.98 -12.23 -6.89
C PHE A 277 3.58 -13.42 -7.75
N THR A 278 2.34 -13.94 -7.64
CA THR A 278 1.90 -15.12 -8.41
C THR A 278 2.11 -14.97 -9.90
N ASN A 279 1.93 -13.76 -10.44
CA ASN A 279 2.09 -13.48 -11.86
C ASN A 279 3.56 -13.56 -12.33
N LEU A 280 4.54 -13.44 -11.41
CA LEU A 280 5.96 -13.54 -11.79
C LEU A 280 6.36 -14.96 -12.19
N ALA A 281 5.61 -15.98 -11.75
CA ALA A 281 5.90 -17.36 -12.13
C ALA A 281 5.74 -17.63 -13.64
N SER A 282 4.88 -16.86 -14.33
CA SER A 282 4.68 -16.94 -15.78
C SER A 282 5.49 -15.92 -16.58
N ALA A 283 6.28 -15.06 -15.92
CA ALA A 283 7.03 -14.01 -16.57
C ALA A 283 8.29 -14.54 -17.23
N THR A 284 8.43 -14.38 -18.57
CA THR A 284 9.65 -14.72 -19.29
C THR A 284 10.65 -13.54 -19.31
N PRO A 285 11.95 -13.79 -19.51
CA PRO A 285 12.95 -12.73 -19.63
C PRO A 285 12.63 -11.71 -20.74
N GLU A 286 12.13 -12.20 -21.90
CA GLU A 286 11.75 -11.34 -23.02
C GLU A 286 10.56 -10.45 -22.65
N MET A 287 9.56 -11.02 -21.97
CA MET A 287 8.38 -10.29 -21.50
C MET A 287 8.80 -9.17 -20.52
N VAL A 288 9.62 -9.49 -19.51
CA VAL A 288 10.11 -8.50 -18.55
C VAL A 288 10.97 -7.45 -19.24
N GLY A 289 11.84 -7.86 -20.18
CA GLY A 289 12.67 -6.95 -20.97
C GLY A 289 11.85 -5.92 -21.76
N SER A 290 10.75 -6.35 -22.38
CA SER A 290 9.83 -5.44 -23.11
C SER A 290 9.09 -4.47 -22.18
N MET A 291 8.92 -4.80 -20.91
CA MET A 291 8.21 -3.99 -19.91
C MET A 291 9.09 -2.94 -19.23
N VAL A 292 10.42 -3.00 -19.36
CA VAL A 292 11.34 -2.06 -18.70
C VAL A 292 11.08 -0.63 -19.14
N VAL A 293 10.91 -0.39 -20.44
CA VAL A 293 10.61 0.97 -20.96
C VAL A 293 9.26 1.47 -20.48
N PRO A 294 8.13 0.73 -20.63
CA PRO A 294 6.85 1.12 -20.05
C PRO A 294 6.92 1.41 -18.55
N LEU A 295 7.64 0.58 -17.79
CA LEU A 295 7.83 0.75 -16.36
C LEU A 295 8.51 2.07 -16.02
N LEU A 296 9.65 2.35 -16.65
CA LEU A 296 10.40 3.59 -16.45
C LEU A 296 9.58 4.82 -16.84
N VAL A 297 8.88 4.76 -17.97
CA VAL A 297 8.02 5.86 -18.42
C VAL A 297 6.91 6.14 -17.40
N CYS A 298 6.19 5.13 -16.94
CA CYS A 298 5.12 5.30 -15.95
C CYS A 298 5.67 5.88 -14.63
N VAL A 299 6.79 5.34 -14.12
CA VAL A 299 7.40 5.79 -12.87
C VAL A 299 7.92 7.23 -12.98
N VAL A 300 8.59 7.58 -14.08
CA VAL A 300 9.11 8.94 -14.29
C VAL A 300 7.97 9.95 -14.42
N ILE A 301 6.97 9.67 -15.26
CA ILE A 301 5.80 10.56 -15.43
C ILE A 301 5.07 10.70 -14.09
N GLY A 302 4.81 9.60 -13.38
CA GLY A 302 4.16 9.62 -12.07
C GLY A 302 4.95 10.43 -11.04
N THR A 303 6.29 10.29 -11.03
CA THR A 303 7.18 11.05 -10.14
C THR A 303 7.13 12.54 -10.41
N ILE A 304 7.19 12.95 -11.66
CA ILE A 304 7.09 14.37 -12.06
C ILE A 304 5.71 14.90 -11.68
N ALA A 305 4.66 14.16 -11.99
CA ALA A 305 3.28 14.57 -11.75
C ALA A 305 2.98 14.82 -10.26
N PHE A 306 3.32 13.85 -9.38
CA PHE A 306 3.09 14.06 -7.94
C PHE A 306 3.95 15.19 -7.39
N SER A 307 5.20 15.31 -7.87
CA SER A 307 6.11 16.34 -7.41
C SER A 307 5.57 17.74 -7.71
N LEU A 308 5.16 17.97 -8.95
CA LEU A 308 4.59 19.24 -9.36
C LEU A 308 3.28 19.53 -8.61
N ALA A 309 2.35 18.57 -8.57
CA ALA A 309 1.08 18.75 -7.89
C ALA A 309 1.26 19.04 -6.40
N SER A 310 2.10 18.25 -5.72
CA SER A 310 2.35 18.42 -4.27
C SER A 310 3.01 19.74 -3.93
N ILE A 311 4.02 20.17 -4.70
CA ILE A 311 4.71 21.44 -4.47
C ILE A 311 3.76 22.62 -4.71
N LEU A 312 3.00 22.60 -5.82
CA LEU A 312 2.08 23.68 -6.16
C LEU A 312 0.97 23.81 -5.12
N VAL A 313 0.31 22.72 -4.79
CA VAL A 313 -0.78 22.71 -3.80
C VAL A 313 -0.26 22.99 -2.39
N GLY A 314 0.87 22.40 -2.01
CA GLY A 314 1.48 22.61 -0.72
C GLY A 314 1.89 24.06 -0.50
N LYS A 315 2.42 24.73 -1.53
CA LYS A 315 2.76 26.16 -1.49
C LYS A 315 1.52 27.03 -1.25
N LEU A 316 0.38 26.69 -1.84
CA LEU A 316 -0.90 27.38 -1.59
C LEU A 316 -1.35 27.29 -0.13
N PHE A 317 -1.02 26.18 0.54
CA PHE A 317 -1.33 25.97 1.97
C PHE A 317 -0.24 26.42 2.93
N GLY A 318 0.85 27.01 2.42
CA GLY A 318 1.96 27.51 3.23
C GLY A 318 2.94 26.44 3.71
N TYR A 319 2.92 25.23 3.11
CA TYR A 319 3.91 24.20 3.38
C TYR A 319 5.23 24.48 2.65
N SER A 320 6.35 24.03 3.25
CA SER A 320 7.63 23.99 2.55
C SER A 320 7.57 23.02 1.36
N TRP A 321 8.41 23.22 0.37
CA TRP A 321 8.48 22.30 -0.75
C TRP A 321 8.93 20.90 -0.31
N GLN A 322 9.79 20.81 0.71
CA GLN A 322 10.25 19.53 1.27
C GLN A 322 9.10 18.75 1.91
N MET A 323 8.30 19.44 2.75
CA MET A 323 7.13 18.82 3.38
C MET A 323 6.08 18.41 2.36
N SER A 324 5.84 19.27 1.37
CA SER A 324 4.90 19.00 0.27
C SER A 324 5.32 17.77 -0.54
N MET A 325 6.60 17.67 -0.87
CA MET A 325 7.17 16.50 -1.57
C MET A 325 7.09 15.23 -0.73
N ALA A 326 7.37 15.32 0.59
CA ALA A 326 7.25 14.18 1.48
C ALA A 326 5.80 13.65 1.55
N ILE A 327 4.82 14.56 1.65
CA ILE A 327 3.39 14.22 1.62
C ILE A 327 3.03 13.55 0.28
N GLY A 328 3.42 14.14 -0.85
CA GLY A 328 3.09 13.59 -2.18
C GLY A 328 3.77 12.27 -2.46
N SER A 329 5.02 12.10 -2.04
CA SER A 329 5.75 10.85 -2.25
C SER A 329 5.14 9.65 -1.51
N SER A 330 4.39 9.89 -0.41
CA SER A 330 3.68 8.82 0.29
C SER A 330 2.62 8.13 -0.58
N CYS A 331 2.13 8.81 -1.63
CA CYS A 331 1.21 8.23 -2.60
C CYS A 331 1.87 7.12 -3.43
N LEU A 332 3.20 7.18 -3.66
CA LEU A 332 3.89 6.18 -4.48
C LEU A 332 4.10 4.83 -3.77
N PHE A 333 4.19 4.78 -2.46
CA PHE A 333 4.47 3.52 -1.78
C PHE A 333 3.30 3.02 -0.91
N GLY A 334 2.30 3.87 -0.64
CA GLY A 334 1.10 3.48 0.08
C GLY A 334 1.37 2.73 1.40
N PHE A 335 0.36 2.00 1.87
CA PHE A 335 0.52 1.10 3.01
C PHE A 335 1.18 -0.24 2.57
N PRO A 336 2.07 -0.87 3.35
CA PRO A 336 2.51 -0.53 4.71
C PRO A 336 3.69 0.45 4.79
N GLY A 337 4.22 0.90 3.67
CA GLY A 337 5.45 1.69 3.60
C GLY A 337 5.41 3.01 4.37
N THR A 338 4.23 3.62 4.50
CA THR A 338 4.04 4.87 5.26
C THR A 338 4.28 4.73 6.76
N VAL A 339 4.31 3.50 7.28
CA VAL A 339 4.54 3.24 8.71
C VAL A 339 6.04 3.07 9.03
N ILE A 340 6.86 2.85 8.01
CA ILE A 340 8.29 2.53 8.16
C ILE A 340 9.18 3.81 8.11
N ILE A 341 8.68 4.92 7.58
CA ILE A 341 9.36 6.21 7.46
C ILE A 341 8.99 7.15 8.60
#